data_7abeb36b9f62d991367679d256c9d0c6
#
_entry.id   7abeb36b9f62d991367679d256c9d0c6
#
_cell.length_a   1.000
_cell.length_b   1.000
_cell.length_c   1.000
_cell.angle_alpha   90.00
_cell.angle_beta   90.00
_cell.angle_gamma   90.00
#
_symmetry.space_group_name_H-M   'P 1'
#
loop_
_entity.id
_entity.type
_entity.pdbx_description
1 polymer ?
#
loop_
_entity_poly.entity_id
_entity_poly.type
_entity_poly.pdbx_seq_one_letter_code
_entity_poly.pdbx_strand_id
1 'polypeptide(L)'
;MDVETWRHYFRVAKSYGINHYRFHSWCPPEACFEAADIEGIYLQAELPFWGWMGKDNTRLISYLREEGLRIQQEYGHHASFVMFALGNELSGDFEVMQSLVDTFRQADRRHLYAYGSNNYLGFKAGFGRTPGMETIVVD
;
A
#
# COMPACT_ATOMS: atom_id res chain seq x y z
N MET A 1 -19.32 -0.69 -6.16
CA MET A 1 -19.37 -2.14 -5.81
C MET A 1 -19.69 -2.21 -4.33
N ASP A 2 -20.68 -3.01 -3.95
CA ASP A 2 -21.11 -3.17 -2.56
C ASP A 2 -20.33 -4.28 -1.83
N VAL A 3 -20.55 -4.42 -0.53
CA VAL A 3 -19.88 -5.41 0.32
C VAL A 3 -20.09 -6.84 -0.18
N GLU A 4 -21.34 -7.21 -0.56
CA GLU A 4 -21.63 -8.58 -1.00
C GLU A 4 -20.94 -8.93 -2.32
N THR A 5 -20.80 -7.98 -3.24
CA THR A 5 -20.05 -8.18 -4.48
C THR A 5 -18.56 -8.42 -4.20
N TRP A 6 -17.97 -7.62 -3.31
CA TRP A 6 -16.58 -7.84 -2.88
C TRP A 6 -16.39 -9.19 -2.19
N ARG A 7 -17.30 -9.56 -1.28
CA ARG A 7 -17.27 -10.86 -0.62
C ARG A 7 -17.33 -12.03 -1.62
N HIS A 8 -18.17 -11.91 -2.66
CA HIS A 8 -18.21 -12.92 -3.72
C HIS A 8 -16.84 -13.10 -4.38
N TYR A 9 -16.18 -12.02 -4.81
CA TYR A 9 -14.83 -12.11 -5.42
C TYR A 9 -13.79 -12.68 -4.46
N PHE A 10 -13.82 -12.29 -3.21
CA PHE A 10 -12.89 -12.83 -2.21
C PHE A 10 -13.10 -14.32 -1.95
N ARG A 11 -14.32 -14.80 -1.92
CA ARG A 11 -14.61 -16.25 -1.81
C ARG A 11 -14.08 -17.02 -3.02
N VAL A 12 -14.29 -16.50 -4.23
CA VAL A 12 -13.73 -17.09 -5.44
C VAL A 12 -12.21 -17.14 -5.36
N ALA A 13 -11.54 -16.05 -5.01
CA ALA A 13 -10.09 -16.01 -4.86
C ALA A 13 -9.60 -17.02 -3.81
N LYS A 14 -10.23 -17.09 -2.66
CA LYS A 14 -9.91 -18.08 -1.60
C LYS A 14 -10.03 -19.52 -2.08
N SER A 15 -10.99 -19.83 -2.95
CA SER A 15 -11.12 -21.18 -3.52
C SER A 15 -9.93 -21.58 -4.40
N TYR A 16 -9.16 -20.61 -4.88
CA TYR A 16 -7.89 -20.79 -5.58
C TYR A 16 -6.65 -20.66 -4.67
N GLY A 17 -6.84 -20.55 -3.37
CA GLY A 17 -5.76 -20.39 -2.40
C GLY A 17 -5.19 -18.98 -2.26
N ILE A 18 -5.85 -17.97 -2.86
CA ILE A 18 -5.45 -16.56 -2.75
C ILE A 18 -6.04 -15.99 -1.47
N ASN A 19 -5.18 -15.40 -0.64
CA ASN A 19 -5.57 -14.77 0.63
C ASN A 19 -5.08 -13.32 0.78
N HIS A 20 -4.44 -12.78 -0.24
CA HIS A 20 -3.90 -11.42 -0.25
C HIS A 20 -4.23 -10.72 -1.56
N TYR A 21 -4.71 -9.47 -1.48
CA TYR A 21 -4.96 -8.61 -2.63
C TYR A 21 -4.09 -7.38 -2.56
N ARG A 22 -3.40 -7.09 -3.65
CA ARG A 22 -2.71 -5.84 -3.89
C ARG A 22 -3.54 -4.97 -4.82
N PHE A 23 -3.71 -3.70 -4.46
CA PHE A 23 -4.38 -2.69 -5.28
C PHE A 23 -3.35 -1.80 -5.95
N HIS A 24 -3.09 -2.05 -7.23
CA HIS A 24 -2.11 -1.34 -8.02
C HIS A 24 -2.42 0.16 -8.09
N SER A 25 -1.57 1.01 -7.48
CA SER A 25 -1.68 2.47 -7.49
C SER A 25 -3.06 2.99 -7.09
N TRP A 26 -3.70 2.31 -6.15
CA TRP A 26 -5.08 2.59 -5.75
C TRP A 26 -5.37 2.15 -4.32
N CYS A 27 -6.22 2.91 -3.65
CA CYS A 27 -6.81 2.50 -2.38
C CYS A 27 -8.28 2.11 -2.62
N PRO A 28 -8.72 0.90 -2.26
CA PRO A 28 -10.10 0.48 -2.47
C PRO A 28 -11.06 1.21 -1.52
N PRO A 29 -12.38 1.19 -1.81
CA PRO A 29 -13.38 1.83 -0.97
C PRO A 29 -13.66 1.00 0.30
N GLU A 30 -14.33 1.63 1.28
CA GLU A 30 -14.76 1.04 2.56
C GLU A 30 -15.37 -0.35 2.40
N ALA A 31 -16.32 -0.52 1.47
CA ALA A 31 -16.99 -1.80 1.22
C ALA A 31 -16.03 -2.96 0.90
N CYS A 32 -14.86 -2.66 0.34
CA CYS A 32 -13.81 -3.65 0.10
C CYS A 32 -13.14 -4.09 1.41
N PHE A 33 -12.79 -3.13 2.27
CA PHE A 33 -12.21 -3.42 3.58
C PHE A 33 -13.17 -4.20 4.48
N GLU A 34 -14.45 -3.78 4.54
CA GLU A 34 -15.50 -4.51 5.28
C GLU A 34 -15.62 -5.96 4.80
N ALA A 35 -15.70 -6.16 3.48
CA ALA A 35 -15.79 -7.49 2.89
C ALA A 35 -14.54 -8.34 3.18
N ALA A 36 -13.36 -7.74 3.12
CA ALA A 36 -12.11 -8.42 3.42
C ALA A 36 -11.98 -8.81 4.89
N ASP A 37 -12.42 -7.93 5.80
CA ASP A 37 -12.49 -8.25 7.24
C ASP A 37 -13.39 -9.47 7.49
N ILE A 38 -14.56 -9.53 6.84
CA ILE A 38 -15.52 -10.64 6.97
C ILE A 38 -14.94 -11.94 6.41
N GLU A 39 -14.35 -11.88 5.23
CA GLU A 39 -13.87 -13.07 4.51
C GLU A 39 -12.46 -13.51 4.90
N GLY A 40 -11.72 -12.72 5.67
CA GLY A 40 -10.35 -13.02 6.08
C GLY A 40 -9.36 -12.92 4.92
N ILE A 41 -9.42 -11.85 4.14
CA ILE A 41 -8.48 -11.50 3.07
C ILE A 41 -7.58 -10.38 3.56
N TYR A 42 -6.28 -10.48 3.31
CA TYR A 42 -5.33 -9.41 3.56
C TYR A 42 -5.27 -8.45 2.39
N LEU A 43 -5.26 -7.15 2.69
CA LEU A 43 -5.23 -6.10 1.68
C LEU A 43 -3.95 -5.28 1.77
N GLN A 44 -3.39 -5.01 0.59
CA GLN A 44 -2.34 -4.02 0.37
C GLN A 44 -2.91 -2.87 -0.45
N ALA A 45 -3.12 -1.73 0.18
CA ALA A 45 -3.45 -0.48 -0.50
C ALA A 45 -2.18 0.24 -0.96
N GLU A 46 -2.29 1.03 -2.01
CA GLU A 46 -1.22 1.89 -2.50
C GLU A 46 -1.67 3.33 -2.63
N LEU A 47 -0.72 4.27 -2.55
CA LEU A 47 -0.96 5.63 -2.98
C LEU A 47 -1.31 5.66 -4.47
N PRO A 48 -2.12 6.62 -4.93
CA PRO A 48 -2.53 6.73 -6.33
C PRO A 48 -1.39 7.28 -7.21
N PHE A 49 -0.29 6.55 -7.27
CA PHE A 49 0.92 6.99 -7.94
C PHE A 49 1.74 5.84 -8.53
N TRP A 50 2.34 6.09 -9.69
CA TRP A 50 3.45 5.32 -10.25
C TRP A 50 4.38 6.24 -11.05
N GLY A 51 5.66 5.85 -11.22
CA GLY A 51 6.63 6.60 -12.00
C GLY A 51 7.66 7.37 -11.17
N TRP A 52 8.03 8.57 -11.64
CA TRP A 52 9.13 9.34 -11.06
C TRP A 52 8.71 10.18 -9.85
N MET A 53 9.32 9.90 -8.70
CA MET A 53 9.13 10.63 -7.45
C MET A 53 10.39 11.45 -7.13
N GLY A 54 10.46 12.68 -7.65
CA GLY A 54 11.62 13.56 -7.49
C GLY A 54 11.44 14.58 -6.38
N LYS A 55 12.53 14.89 -5.67
CA LYS A 55 12.57 15.87 -4.56
C LYS A 55 12.21 17.30 -4.96
N ASP A 56 12.33 17.63 -6.23
CA ASP A 56 11.96 18.91 -6.80
C ASP A 56 10.45 19.09 -6.97
N ASN A 57 9.68 18.00 -7.02
CA ASN A 57 8.22 18.05 -7.11
C ASN A 57 7.57 18.11 -5.72
N THR A 58 7.78 19.20 -5.01
CA THR A 58 7.30 19.39 -3.64
C THR A 58 5.77 19.34 -3.53
N ARG A 59 5.05 19.79 -4.56
CA ARG A 59 3.59 19.74 -4.60
C ARG A 59 3.07 18.31 -4.64
N LEU A 60 3.66 17.45 -5.47
CA LEU A 60 3.32 16.04 -5.53
C LEU A 60 3.61 15.35 -4.20
N ILE A 61 4.79 15.58 -3.63
CA ILE A 61 5.19 14.96 -2.36
C ILE A 61 4.24 15.34 -1.24
N SER A 62 3.86 16.63 -1.15
CA SER A 62 2.88 17.10 -0.17
C SER A 62 1.53 16.41 -0.34
N TYR A 63 1.03 16.35 -1.58
CA TYR A 63 -0.22 15.67 -1.89
C TYR A 63 -0.18 14.18 -1.49
N LEU A 64 0.87 13.45 -1.86
CA LEU A 64 0.99 12.03 -1.54
C LEU A 64 1.08 11.78 -0.03
N ARG A 65 1.74 12.68 0.70
CA ARG A 65 1.81 12.61 2.16
C ARG A 65 0.43 12.81 2.80
N GLU A 66 -0.28 13.84 2.39
CA GLU A 66 -1.62 14.15 2.91
C GLU A 66 -2.62 13.03 2.57
N GLU A 67 -2.57 12.54 1.35
CA GLU A 67 -3.44 11.45 0.90
C GLU A 67 -3.16 10.15 1.66
N GLY A 68 -1.88 9.80 1.86
CA GLY A 68 -1.53 8.61 2.64
C GLY A 68 -1.98 8.69 4.09
N LEU A 69 -1.82 9.84 4.74
CA LEU A 69 -2.31 10.05 6.11
C LEU A 69 -3.84 9.96 6.17
N ARG A 70 -4.54 10.46 5.15
CA ARG A 70 -6.00 10.35 5.05
C ARG A 70 -6.46 8.91 4.88
N ILE A 71 -5.79 8.14 4.02
CA ILE A 71 -6.04 6.69 3.86
C ILE A 71 -5.88 5.95 5.19
N GLN A 72 -4.81 6.24 5.94
CA GLN A 72 -4.61 5.62 7.25
C GLN A 72 -5.67 6.02 8.27
N GLN A 73 -6.06 7.29 8.28
CA GLN A 73 -7.10 7.80 9.19
C GLN A 73 -8.45 7.14 8.90
N GLU A 74 -8.80 7.00 7.63
CA GLU A 74 -10.09 6.46 7.19
C GLU A 74 -10.15 4.94 7.35
N TYR A 75 -9.14 4.22 6.87
CA TYR A 75 -9.18 2.76 6.72
C TYR A 75 -8.22 2.00 7.65
N GLY A 76 -7.33 2.68 8.35
CA GLY A 76 -6.29 2.04 9.15
C GLY A 76 -6.80 1.17 10.31
N HIS A 77 -8.08 1.28 10.67
CA HIS A 77 -8.73 0.48 11.70
C HIS A 77 -9.17 -0.92 11.23
N HIS A 78 -9.22 -1.16 9.91
CA HIS A 78 -9.61 -2.46 9.35
C HIS A 78 -8.52 -3.50 9.57
N ALA A 79 -8.89 -4.67 10.11
CA ALA A 79 -7.98 -5.78 10.35
C ALA A 79 -7.39 -6.35 9.05
N SER A 80 -8.12 -6.23 7.95
CA SER A 80 -7.68 -6.64 6.62
C SER A 80 -6.61 -5.74 6.02
N PHE A 81 -6.51 -4.46 6.44
CA PHE A 81 -5.51 -3.52 5.95
C PHE A 81 -4.15 -3.80 6.57
N VAL A 82 -3.38 -4.71 6.00
CA VAL A 82 -2.12 -5.19 6.59
C VAL A 82 -0.88 -4.55 5.99
N MET A 83 -0.97 -4.07 4.76
CA MET A 83 0.18 -3.49 4.05
C MET A 83 -0.19 -2.21 3.32
N PHE A 84 0.71 -1.22 3.37
CA PHE A 84 0.58 0.05 2.66
C PHE A 84 1.86 0.38 1.91
N ALA A 85 1.75 0.64 0.61
CA ALA A 85 2.88 0.97 -0.25
C ALA A 85 2.69 2.30 -0.99
N LEU A 86 3.80 2.87 -1.46
CA LEU A 86 3.81 4.19 -2.11
C LEU A 86 3.31 4.15 -3.56
N GLY A 87 3.23 2.96 -4.17
CA GLY A 87 2.77 2.83 -5.54
C GLY A 87 3.50 1.75 -6.33
N ASN A 88 3.46 1.88 -7.66
CA ASN A 88 3.99 0.90 -8.60
C ASN A 88 5.02 1.51 -9.54
N GLU A 89 5.99 0.71 -9.98
CA GLU A 89 7.01 1.11 -10.96
C GLU A 89 7.71 2.43 -10.60
N LEU A 90 8.05 2.56 -9.33
CA LEU A 90 8.64 3.79 -8.81
C LEU A 90 10.09 3.98 -9.25
N SER A 91 10.42 5.22 -9.52
CA SER A 91 11.78 5.70 -9.75
C SER A 91 11.93 7.09 -9.12
N GLY A 92 13.16 7.59 -9.00
CA GLY A 92 13.40 8.93 -8.45
C GLY A 92 14.20 8.91 -7.16
N ASP A 93 13.93 9.86 -6.28
CA ASP A 93 14.72 10.10 -5.07
C ASP A 93 14.30 9.17 -3.92
N PHE A 94 15.21 8.30 -3.56
CA PHE A 94 15.01 7.33 -2.49
C PHE A 94 14.72 7.98 -1.13
N GLU A 95 15.40 9.10 -0.82
CA GLU A 95 15.18 9.83 0.43
C GLU A 95 13.74 10.35 0.56
N VAL A 96 13.12 10.74 -0.55
CA VAL A 96 11.72 11.17 -0.58
C VAL A 96 10.80 10.01 -0.23
N MET A 97 11.03 8.85 -0.84
CA MET A 97 10.24 7.64 -0.57
C MET A 97 10.40 7.17 0.87
N GLN A 98 11.64 7.17 1.37
CA GLN A 98 11.92 6.85 2.76
C GLN A 98 11.20 7.79 3.72
N SER A 99 11.23 9.10 3.45
CA SER A 99 10.53 10.10 4.26
C SER A 99 9.02 9.87 4.31
N LEU A 100 8.40 9.46 3.19
CA LEU A 100 6.97 9.13 3.16
C LEU A 100 6.67 7.86 3.98
N VAL A 101 7.45 6.80 3.79
CA VAL A 101 7.30 5.55 4.56
C VAL A 101 7.47 5.81 6.06
N ASP A 102 8.47 6.60 6.45
CA ASP A 102 8.70 6.95 7.86
C ASP A 102 7.54 7.75 8.44
N THR A 103 6.98 8.69 7.65
CA THR A 103 5.80 9.47 8.05
C THR A 103 4.62 8.54 8.32
N PHE A 104 4.31 7.63 7.41
CA PHE A 104 3.19 6.72 7.56
C PHE A 104 3.38 5.72 8.70
N ARG A 105 4.59 5.20 8.86
CA ARG A 105 4.92 4.30 9.97
C ARG A 105 4.81 4.98 11.33
N GLN A 106 5.20 6.25 11.43
CA GLN A 106 5.05 7.01 12.67
C GLN A 106 3.58 7.29 12.99
N ALA A 107 2.77 7.55 11.96
CA ALA A 107 1.35 7.82 12.11
C ALA A 107 0.55 6.57 12.52
N ASP A 108 0.89 5.41 11.94
CA ASP A 108 0.23 4.14 12.28
C ASP A 108 1.22 2.97 12.20
N ARG A 109 1.47 2.31 13.32
CA ARG A 109 2.41 1.19 13.44
C ARG A 109 1.77 -0.19 13.25
N ARG A 110 0.47 -0.24 12.94
CA ARG A 110 -0.26 -1.50 12.82
C ARG A 110 -0.06 -2.19 11.46
N HIS A 111 0.45 -1.45 10.47
CA HIS A 111 0.62 -1.94 9.10
C HIS A 111 2.09 -2.22 8.78
N LEU A 112 2.30 -3.07 7.78
CA LEU A 112 3.57 -3.23 7.10
C LEU A 112 3.68 -2.17 6.00
N TYR A 113 4.87 -1.62 5.80
CA TYR A 113 5.10 -0.55 4.82
C TYR A 113 6.16 -0.97 3.82
N ALA A 114 5.90 -0.69 2.54
CA ALA A 114 6.83 -0.92 1.44
C ALA A 114 6.93 0.31 0.54
N TYR A 115 8.03 0.42 -0.22
CA TYR A 115 8.11 1.46 -1.25
C TYR A 115 7.12 1.17 -2.38
N GLY A 116 7.06 -0.06 -2.86
CA GLY A 116 6.15 -0.46 -3.91
C GLY A 116 6.61 -1.71 -4.62
N SER A 117 5.90 -2.09 -5.67
CA SER A 117 6.19 -3.26 -6.49
C SER A 117 6.76 -2.83 -7.84
N ASN A 118 7.55 -3.73 -8.46
CA ASN A 118 8.13 -3.53 -9.79
C ASN A 118 8.90 -2.21 -9.96
N ASN A 119 9.67 -1.84 -8.93
CA ASN A 119 10.36 -0.56 -8.88
C ASN A 119 11.65 -0.57 -9.72
N TYR A 120 11.93 0.56 -10.39
CA TYR A 120 13.19 0.80 -11.12
C TYR A 120 14.31 1.37 -10.24
N LEU A 121 14.26 1.12 -8.95
CA LEU A 121 15.18 1.65 -7.95
C LEU A 121 16.31 0.68 -7.59
N GLY A 122 16.37 -0.45 -8.28
CA GLY A 122 17.33 -1.50 -7.99
C GLY A 122 17.10 -2.16 -6.63
N PHE A 123 18.08 -2.95 -6.21
CA PHE A 123 17.98 -3.78 -5.01
C PHE A 123 17.64 -3.01 -3.72
N LYS A 124 18.02 -1.73 -3.63
CA LYS A 124 17.81 -0.93 -2.42
C LYS A 124 16.35 -0.63 -2.10
N ALA A 125 15.47 -0.66 -3.06
CA ALA A 125 14.08 -0.21 -2.90
C ALA A 125 13.03 -1.31 -3.12
N GLY A 126 13.37 -2.41 -3.75
CA GLY A 126 12.44 -3.51 -3.99
C GLY A 126 12.65 -4.68 -3.04
N PHE A 127 13.90 -5.06 -2.84
CA PHE A 127 14.27 -6.25 -2.08
C PHE A 127 15.27 -5.97 -0.96
N GLY A 128 15.70 -4.72 -0.82
CA GLY A 128 16.66 -4.34 0.19
C GLY A 128 15.99 -4.26 1.56
N ARG A 129 16.59 -4.88 2.55
CA ARG A 129 16.33 -4.55 3.94
C ARG A 129 16.81 -3.13 4.20
N THR A 130 15.98 -2.17 3.93
CA THR A 130 16.19 -0.85 4.51
C THR A 130 15.83 -0.98 5.98
N PRO A 131 16.67 -0.49 6.91
CA PRO A 131 16.33 -0.51 8.32
C PRO A 131 14.92 0.05 8.52
N GLY A 132 14.04 -0.78 9.07
CA GLY A 132 12.66 -0.40 9.31
C GLY A 132 11.65 -0.75 8.22
N MET A 133 12.01 -1.36 7.11
CA MET A 133 11.05 -1.99 6.20
C MET A 133 10.91 -3.47 6.53
N GLU A 134 9.70 -3.83 6.88
CA GLU A 134 9.40 -5.19 7.32
C GLU A 134 8.91 -6.09 6.20
N THR A 135 8.88 -5.61 4.95
CA THR A 135 8.23 -6.36 3.90
C THR A 135 9.04 -6.49 2.64
N ILE A 136 9.15 -7.70 2.22
CA ILE A 136 9.57 -8.12 0.90
C ILE A 136 8.32 -8.26 0.05
N VAL A 137 8.20 -7.49 -1.00
CA VAL A 137 7.25 -7.78 -2.06
C VAL A 137 7.91 -8.82 -2.93
N VAL A 138 7.38 -10.01 -2.91
CA VAL A 138 7.76 -11.07 -3.83
C VAL A 138 6.80 -10.95 -5.01
N ASP A 139 7.34 -10.76 -6.22
CA ASP A 139 6.57 -10.86 -7.45
C ASP A 139 6.11 -12.31 -7.68
#